data_479d8d11302f9b5df0319cf52603b593
#
_entry.id   479d8d11302f9b5df0319cf52603b593
#
_cell.length_a   1.000
_cell.length_b   1.000
_cell.length_c   1.000
_cell.angle_alpha   90.00
_cell.angle_beta   90.00
_cell.angle_gamma   90.00
#
_symmetry.space_group_name_H-M   'P 1'
#
loop_
_entity.id
_entity.type
_entity.pdbx_description
1 polymer ?
#
loop_
_entity_poly.entity_id
_entity_poly.type
_entity_poly.pdbx_seq_one_letter_code
_entity_poly.pdbx_strand_id
1 'polypeptide(L)'
;MTITYVTITYQASKVLQRTLDSVLEQDYPEITHLIIDGASTDGTIEMVNDYIERSNAADNGHKVLLMSEPDNGIYDAMNKGLRSLDGDYVCFLNAGDFLPASDTVSRIITSLTSHLSPLTSPLPAVMYGDTDIVDGEGRFLHHRRLAPPENLTWKSFRHGMLVCHQAFYARTDFAIATPYNQKYRYSADVDWCIRIMKAAAKENVPLLNLHMVVANYTEEGQTTLHHRESLLERYKVMKSHYGRVSTFFMHCWFAVRSIVK
;
A
#
# COMPACT_ATOMS: atom_id res chain seq x y z
N MET A 1 1.67 -12.62 14.80
CA MET A 1 2.35 -11.55 14.01
C MET A 1 1.27 -10.59 13.54
N THR A 2 1.38 -9.34 13.91
CA THR A 2 0.31 -8.35 13.66
C THR A 2 0.52 -7.61 12.35
N ILE A 3 -0.51 -7.58 11.49
CA ILE A 3 -0.56 -6.75 10.28
C ILE A 3 -1.41 -5.51 10.58
N THR A 4 -0.82 -4.32 10.36
CA THR A 4 -1.56 -3.07 10.44
C THR A 4 -1.95 -2.60 9.05
N TYR A 5 -3.24 -2.54 8.75
CA TYR A 5 -3.76 -1.81 7.59
C TYR A 5 -3.99 -0.36 7.96
N VAL A 6 -3.51 0.56 7.12
CA VAL A 6 -3.75 2.00 7.28
C VAL A 6 -4.61 2.47 6.11
N THR A 7 -5.82 2.94 6.39
CA THR A 7 -6.71 3.53 5.41
C THR A 7 -6.80 5.03 5.61
N ILE A 8 -6.43 5.78 4.59
CA ILE A 8 -6.56 7.25 4.58
C ILE A 8 -7.90 7.61 3.98
N THR A 9 -8.66 8.46 4.67
CA THR A 9 -9.99 8.90 4.22
C THR A 9 -10.10 10.43 4.23
N TYR A 10 -10.78 10.96 3.22
CA TYR A 10 -11.27 12.31 3.16
C TYR A 10 -12.45 12.37 2.20
N GLN A 11 -13.68 12.66 2.71
CA GLN A 11 -14.93 12.69 1.94
C GLN A 11 -15.10 11.37 1.15
N ALA A 12 -14.96 10.22 1.83
CA ALA A 12 -14.83 8.91 1.19
C ALA A 12 -16.08 8.02 1.34
N SER A 13 -17.22 8.55 1.83
CA SER A 13 -18.42 7.75 2.15
C SER A 13 -18.93 6.89 1.00
N LYS A 14 -18.69 7.30 -0.26
CA LYS A 14 -19.16 6.56 -1.45
C LYS A 14 -18.34 5.31 -1.79
N VAL A 15 -17.09 5.22 -1.32
CA VAL A 15 -16.15 4.17 -1.73
C VAL A 15 -15.60 3.36 -0.57
N LEU A 16 -15.70 3.87 0.66
CA LEU A 16 -15.00 3.31 1.82
C LEU A 16 -15.58 1.97 2.28
N GLN A 17 -16.89 1.74 2.15
CA GLN A 17 -17.57 0.57 2.73
C GLN A 17 -16.90 -0.74 2.36
N ARG A 18 -16.57 -0.93 1.07
CA ARG A 18 -15.93 -2.16 0.59
C ARG A 18 -14.54 -2.39 1.21
N THR A 19 -13.78 -1.32 1.40
CA THR A 19 -12.48 -1.39 2.08
C THR A 19 -12.64 -1.91 3.50
N LEU A 20 -13.57 -1.32 4.26
CA LEU A 20 -13.86 -1.71 5.64
C LEU A 20 -14.33 -3.16 5.74
N ASP A 21 -15.30 -3.56 4.91
CA ASP A 21 -15.84 -4.91 4.90
C ASP A 21 -14.76 -5.96 4.55
N SER A 22 -13.89 -5.66 3.58
CA SER A 22 -12.82 -6.58 3.18
C SER A 22 -11.78 -6.86 4.29
N VAL A 23 -11.57 -5.89 5.18
CA VAL A 23 -10.70 -6.10 6.36
C VAL A 23 -11.47 -6.80 7.47
N LEU A 24 -12.74 -6.45 7.71
CA LEU A 24 -13.58 -7.10 8.72
C LEU A 24 -13.72 -8.60 8.49
N GLU A 25 -13.84 -9.01 7.23
CA GLU A 25 -14.08 -10.39 6.82
C GLU A 25 -12.82 -11.28 6.86
N GLN A 26 -11.64 -10.73 7.18
CA GLN A 26 -10.43 -11.55 7.25
C GLN A 26 -10.50 -12.56 8.40
N ASP A 27 -10.07 -13.78 8.10
CA ASP A 27 -10.05 -14.90 9.06
C ASP A 27 -8.84 -14.91 10.01
N TYR A 28 -7.87 -14.02 9.79
CA TYR A 28 -6.67 -13.89 10.61
C TYR A 28 -6.90 -12.90 11.76
N PRO A 29 -6.73 -13.31 13.03
CA PRO A 29 -7.16 -12.50 14.17
C PRO A 29 -6.23 -11.32 14.53
N GLU A 30 -4.93 -11.38 14.18
CA GLU A 30 -3.94 -10.38 14.59
C GLU A 30 -3.88 -9.23 13.56
N ILE A 31 -5.01 -8.55 13.35
CA ILE A 31 -5.12 -7.38 12.45
C ILE A 31 -5.41 -6.12 13.26
N THR A 32 -4.66 -5.06 13.00
CA THR A 32 -5.02 -3.70 13.38
C THR A 32 -5.45 -2.93 12.13
N HIS A 33 -6.66 -2.34 12.13
CA HIS A 33 -7.10 -1.44 11.07
C HIS A 33 -7.12 -0.01 11.61
N LEU A 34 -6.16 0.80 11.17
CA LEU A 34 -6.01 2.21 11.55
C LEU A 34 -6.57 3.10 10.45
N ILE A 35 -7.65 3.81 10.75
CA ILE A 35 -8.27 4.76 9.84
C ILE A 35 -7.82 6.17 10.21
N ILE A 36 -7.21 6.88 9.25
CA ILE A 36 -6.77 8.26 9.37
C ILE A 36 -7.66 9.12 8.48
N ASP A 37 -8.53 9.90 9.11
CA ASP A 37 -9.49 10.73 8.42
C ASP A 37 -9.13 12.21 8.47
N GLY A 38 -9.24 12.90 7.34
CA GLY A 38 -8.92 14.31 7.14
C GLY A 38 -10.02 15.29 7.60
N ALA A 39 -10.76 14.97 8.66
CA ALA A 39 -11.93 15.71 9.15
C ALA A 39 -13.08 15.72 8.12
N SER A 40 -13.50 14.57 7.67
CA SER A 40 -14.64 14.39 6.74
C SER A 40 -15.96 14.83 7.34
N THR A 41 -16.89 15.26 6.46
CA THR A 41 -18.23 15.77 6.82
C THR A 41 -19.34 15.16 5.97
N ASP A 42 -19.06 14.11 5.20
CA ASP A 42 -19.96 13.51 4.21
C ASP A 42 -20.59 12.17 4.65
N GLY A 43 -20.49 11.83 5.95
CA GLY A 43 -20.91 10.51 6.46
C GLY A 43 -19.78 9.48 6.57
N THR A 44 -18.55 9.83 6.21
CA THR A 44 -17.38 8.93 6.34
C THR A 44 -17.16 8.50 7.80
N ILE A 45 -17.24 9.45 8.74
CA ILE A 45 -17.00 9.18 10.18
C ILE A 45 -18.08 8.27 10.76
N GLU A 46 -19.34 8.49 10.41
CA GLU A 46 -20.47 7.67 10.84
C GLU A 46 -20.30 6.23 10.35
N MET A 47 -19.87 6.04 9.10
CA MET A 47 -19.57 4.72 8.51
C MET A 47 -18.43 4.02 9.25
N VAL A 48 -17.37 4.74 9.62
CA VAL A 48 -16.26 4.17 10.39
C VAL A 48 -16.67 3.78 11.80
N ASN A 49 -17.53 4.58 12.45
CA ASN A 49 -18.06 4.25 13.78
C ASN A 49 -18.93 2.98 13.74
N ASP A 50 -19.82 2.83 12.74
CA ASP A 50 -20.58 1.60 12.52
C ASP A 50 -19.64 0.38 12.30
N TYR A 51 -18.59 0.58 11.52
CA TYR A 51 -17.56 -0.45 11.29
C TYR A 51 -16.87 -0.87 12.59
N ILE A 52 -16.52 0.08 13.48
CA ILE A 52 -15.93 -0.22 14.79
C ILE A 52 -16.91 -1.06 15.63
N GLU A 53 -18.19 -0.69 15.67
CA GLU A 53 -19.21 -1.45 16.40
C GLU A 53 -19.37 -2.87 15.85
N ARG A 54 -19.42 -3.03 14.53
CA ARG A 54 -19.47 -4.33 13.84
C ARG A 54 -18.24 -5.19 14.12
N SER A 55 -17.05 -4.60 14.10
CA SER A 55 -15.80 -5.31 14.41
C SER A 55 -15.76 -5.78 15.85
N ASN A 56 -16.17 -4.95 16.80
CA ASN A 56 -16.27 -5.33 18.21
C ASN A 56 -17.30 -6.45 18.43
N ALA A 57 -18.43 -6.41 17.72
CA ALA A 57 -19.48 -7.43 17.82
C ALA A 57 -19.07 -8.77 17.19
N ALA A 58 -18.21 -8.74 16.17
CA ALA A 58 -17.72 -9.94 15.51
C ALA A 58 -16.76 -10.76 16.36
N ASP A 59 -16.12 -10.15 17.36
CA ASP A 59 -15.15 -10.79 18.28
C ASP A 59 -14.07 -11.63 17.55
N ASN A 60 -13.63 -11.10 16.40
CA ASN A 60 -12.69 -11.77 15.49
C ASN A 60 -11.21 -11.50 15.80
N GLY A 61 -10.92 -10.81 16.90
CA GLY A 61 -9.57 -10.45 17.31
C GLY A 61 -9.01 -9.16 16.66
N HIS A 62 -9.75 -8.56 15.74
CA HIS A 62 -9.31 -7.32 15.08
C HIS A 62 -9.39 -6.12 16.02
N LYS A 63 -8.42 -5.22 15.86
CA LYS A 63 -8.41 -3.91 16.53
C LYS A 63 -8.66 -2.82 15.50
N VAL A 64 -9.71 -2.03 15.68
CA VAL A 64 -10.03 -0.90 14.80
C VAL A 64 -9.81 0.41 15.54
N LEU A 65 -9.07 1.32 14.92
CA LEU A 65 -8.72 2.63 15.49
C LEU A 65 -9.08 3.72 14.47
N LEU A 66 -9.71 4.79 14.95
CA LEU A 66 -10.01 6.00 14.16
C LEU A 66 -9.25 7.20 14.73
N MET A 67 -8.57 7.93 13.86
CA MET A 67 -8.03 9.26 14.11
C MET A 67 -8.59 10.20 13.07
N SER A 68 -9.40 11.20 13.49
CA SER A 68 -9.99 12.19 12.60
C SER A 68 -9.52 13.58 13.01
N GLU A 69 -8.75 14.21 12.12
CA GLU A 69 -8.27 15.59 12.28
C GLU A 69 -7.84 16.14 10.90
N PRO A 70 -7.89 17.47 10.68
CA PRO A 70 -7.44 18.06 9.43
C PRO A 70 -6.00 17.67 9.06
N ASP A 71 -5.75 17.46 7.77
CA ASP A 71 -4.42 17.16 7.23
C ASP A 71 -4.05 18.10 6.07
N ASN A 72 -2.77 18.04 5.65
CA ASN A 72 -2.24 18.80 4.53
C ASN A 72 -2.13 17.92 3.26
N GLY A 73 -3.01 16.93 3.12
CA GLY A 73 -3.09 16.00 2.00
C GLY A 73 -2.67 14.58 2.36
N ILE A 74 -2.88 13.66 1.42
CA ILE A 74 -2.79 12.21 1.62
C ILE A 74 -1.48 11.74 2.30
N TYR A 75 -0.34 12.31 1.95
CA TYR A 75 0.96 11.89 2.53
C TYR A 75 1.22 12.47 3.93
N ASP A 76 0.54 13.55 4.30
CA ASP A 76 0.51 14.01 5.69
C ASP A 76 -0.31 13.03 6.54
N ALA A 77 -1.49 12.65 6.07
CA ALA A 77 -2.33 11.63 6.70
C ALA A 77 -1.60 10.27 6.81
N MET A 78 -0.91 9.82 5.74
CA MET A 78 -0.07 8.61 5.79
C MET A 78 1.03 8.71 6.84
N ASN A 79 1.67 9.87 6.99
CA ASN A 79 2.67 10.10 8.03
C ASN A 79 2.08 10.10 9.44
N LYS A 80 0.83 10.55 9.63
CA LYS A 80 0.11 10.40 10.90
C LYS A 80 -0.09 8.92 11.20
N GLY A 81 -0.52 8.13 10.22
CA GLY A 81 -0.63 6.68 10.33
C GLY A 81 0.69 6.03 10.74
N LEU A 82 1.82 6.37 10.09
CA LEU A 82 3.14 5.84 10.45
C LEU A 82 3.55 6.10 11.91
N ARG A 83 3.16 7.25 12.47
CA ARG A 83 3.45 7.59 13.88
C ARG A 83 2.61 6.80 14.89
N SER A 84 1.52 6.21 14.45
CA SER A 84 0.54 5.49 15.28
C SER A 84 0.60 3.97 15.08
N LEU A 85 1.63 3.47 14.37
CA LEU A 85 1.77 2.05 14.10
C LEU A 85 2.08 1.26 15.36
N ASP A 86 1.36 0.14 15.48
CA ASP A 86 1.58 -0.89 16.49
C ASP A 86 1.40 -2.25 15.78
N GLY A 87 2.47 -2.97 15.58
CA GLY A 87 2.46 -4.25 14.85
C GLY A 87 3.74 -4.52 14.10
N ASP A 88 3.82 -5.69 13.45
CA ASP A 88 5.04 -6.16 12.79
C ASP A 88 5.18 -5.59 11.36
N TYR A 89 4.07 -5.50 10.63
CA TYR A 89 4.03 -5.00 9.25
C TYR A 89 2.89 -3.99 9.05
N VAL A 90 3.12 -3.05 8.15
CA VAL A 90 2.12 -2.08 7.71
C VAL A 90 1.86 -2.19 6.22
N CYS A 91 0.60 -2.11 5.83
CA CYS A 91 0.15 -1.94 4.45
C CYS A 91 -0.83 -0.75 4.37
N PHE A 92 -0.62 0.13 3.40
CA PHE A 92 -1.55 1.23 3.12
C PHE A 92 -2.61 0.75 2.13
N LEU A 93 -3.83 0.54 2.62
CA LEU A 93 -4.99 0.16 1.82
C LEU A 93 -5.91 1.39 1.69
N ASN A 94 -5.88 2.07 0.55
CA ASN A 94 -6.65 3.31 0.37
C ASN A 94 -8.16 3.05 0.34
N ALA A 95 -8.96 4.05 0.68
CA ALA A 95 -10.41 4.00 0.53
C ALA A 95 -10.81 3.71 -0.93
N GLY A 96 -11.61 2.66 -1.13
CA GLY A 96 -12.00 2.11 -2.43
C GLY A 96 -11.21 0.88 -2.87
N ASP A 97 -9.97 0.70 -2.39
CA ASP A 97 -9.20 -0.54 -2.59
C ASP A 97 -9.58 -1.58 -1.53
N PHE A 98 -9.41 -2.85 -1.80
CA PHE A 98 -9.85 -3.90 -0.88
C PHE A 98 -9.05 -5.20 -1.01
N LEU A 99 -9.14 -6.04 0.02
CA LEU A 99 -8.49 -7.35 0.05
C LEU A 99 -9.27 -8.35 -0.82
N PRO A 100 -8.57 -9.20 -1.62
CA PRO A 100 -9.22 -10.07 -2.61
C PRO A 100 -10.15 -11.14 -2.04
N ALA A 101 -9.84 -11.68 -0.86
CA ALA A 101 -10.59 -12.77 -0.23
C ALA A 101 -10.47 -12.72 1.30
N SER A 102 -11.35 -13.38 2.01
CA SER A 102 -11.36 -13.43 3.48
C SER A 102 -10.15 -14.18 4.08
N ASP A 103 -9.47 -15.01 3.31
CA ASP A 103 -8.25 -15.74 3.70
C ASP A 103 -6.94 -15.06 3.26
N THR A 104 -7.02 -13.84 2.72
CA THR A 104 -5.85 -13.16 2.14
C THR A 104 -4.74 -13.00 3.18
N VAL A 105 -5.06 -12.53 4.38
CA VAL A 105 -4.06 -12.31 5.44
C VAL A 105 -3.48 -13.61 5.96
N SER A 106 -4.30 -14.64 6.20
CA SER A 106 -3.84 -15.97 6.59
C SER A 106 -2.88 -16.58 5.58
N ARG A 107 -3.12 -16.38 4.27
CA ARG A 107 -2.23 -16.84 3.20
C ARG A 107 -0.91 -16.06 3.17
N ILE A 108 -0.94 -14.74 3.42
CA ILE A 108 0.28 -13.92 3.56
C ILE A 108 1.14 -14.47 4.70
N ILE A 109 0.55 -14.69 5.86
CA ILE A 109 1.27 -15.22 7.04
C ILE A 109 1.79 -16.64 6.79
N THR A 110 1.02 -17.49 6.13
CA THR A 110 1.44 -18.84 5.76
C THR A 110 2.64 -18.80 4.80
N SER A 111 2.60 -17.94 3.78
CA SER A 111 3.71 -17.73 2.86
C SER A 111 4.97 -17.26 3.59
N LEU A 112 4.83 -16.26 4.47
CA LEU A 112 5.94 -15.76 5.28
C LEU A 112 6.55 -16.87 6.16
N THR A 113 5.73 -17.61 6.91
CA THR A 113 6.21 -18.66 7.81
C THR A 113 6.87 -19.82 7.07
N SER A 114 6.40 -20.14 5.86
CA SER A 114 7.01 -21.17 5.00
C SER A 114 8.42 -20.80 4.52
N HIS A 115 8.71 -19.51 4.34
CA HIS A 115 10.01 -19.00 3.92
C HIS A 115 11.00 -18.82 5.07
N LEU A 116 10.51 -18.70 6.30
CA LEU A 116 11.35 -18.59 7.48
C LEU A 116 11.84 -19.96 7.89
N SER A 117 13.10 -20.26 7.64
CA SER A 117 13.73 -21.40 8.32
C SER A 117 13.74 -21.11 9.82
N PRO A 118 13.24 -22.01 10.69
CA PRO A 118 12.86 -21.69 12.09
C PRO A 118 13.96 -21.09 12.97
N LEU A 119 15.21 -21.07 12.54
CA LEU A 119 16.35 -20.76 13.42
C LEU A 119 17.31 -19.64 12.95
N THR A 120 17.23 -19.13 11.72
CA THR A 120 18.32 -18.25 11.24
C THR A 120 17.96 -17.13 10.25
N SER A 121 16.72 -17.07 9.73
CA SER A 121 16.38 -16.05 8.73
C SER A 121 15.73 -14.83 9.38
N PRO A 122 16.26 -13.62 9.16
CA PRO A 122 15.58 -12.41 9.60
C PRO A 122 14.24 -12.24 8.89
N LEU A 123 13.26 -11.67 9.57
CA LEU A 123 12.01 -11.25 8.95
C LEU A 123 12.30 -10.33 7.76
N PRO A 124 11.63 -10.51 6.61
CA PRO A 124 11.83 -9.65 5.45
C PRO A 124 11.49 -8.19 5.78
N ALA A 125 12.23 -7.24 5.22
CA ALA A 125 11.93 -5.83 5.35
C ALA A 125 10.62 -5.44 4.64
N VAL A 126 10.29 -6.19 3.59
CA VAL A 126 9.07 -6.02 2.81
C VAL A 126 8.56 -7.38 2.34
N MET A 127 7.28 -7.62 2.49
CA MET A 127 6.54 -8.63 1.72
C MET A 127 5.78 -7.91 0.61
N TYR A 128 5.70 -8.50 -0.59
CA TYR A 128 5.02 -7.89 -1.72
C TYR A 128 4.32 -8.92 -2.59
N GLY A 129 3.23 -8.50 -3.22
CA GLY A 129 2.44 -9.38 -4.08
C GLY A 129 1.88 -8.66 -5.31
N ASP A 130 1.02 -9.37 -6.02
CA ASP A 130 0.31 -8.87 -7.19
C ASP A 130 -0.91 -8.01 -6.79
N THR A 131 -1.42 -7.28 -7.77
CA THR A 131 -2.61 -6.45 -7.65
C THR A 131 -3.50 -6.70 -8.83
N ASP A 132 -4.80 -6.90 -8.60
CA ASP A 132 -5.82 -6.92 -9.63
C ASP A 132 -6.46 -5.54 -9.77
N ILE A 133 -6.89 -5.23 -10.99
CA ILE A 133 -7.64 -4.01 -11.30
C ILE A 133 -9.12 -4.36 -11.37
N VAL A 134 -9.92 -3.57 -10.67
CA VAL A 134 -11.38 -3.75 -10.57
C VAL A 134 -12.11 -2.46 -10.95
N ASP A 135 -13.38 -2.58 -11.32
CA ASP A 135 -14.27 -1.43 -11.55
C ASP A 135 -14.84 -0.86 -10.23
N GLY A 136 -15.65 0.21 -10.32
CA GLY A 136 -16.29 0.85 -9.17
C GLY A 136 -17.22 -0.08 -8.38
N GLU A 137 -17.75 -1.15 -8.98
CA GLU A 137 -18.56 -2.18 -8.31
C GLU A 137 -17.70 -3.33 -7.74
N GLY A 138 -16.38 -3.32 -7.95
CA GLY A 138 -15.44 -4.33 -7.47
C GLY A 138 -15.33 -5.58 -8.34
N ARG A 139 -15.84 -5.53 -9.57
CA ARG A 139 -15.70 -6.63 -10.52
C ARG A 139 -14.34 -6.61 -11.16
N PHE A 140 -13.72 -7.78 -11.29
CA PHE A 140 -12.41 -7.94 -11.92
C PHE A 140 -12.43 -7.42 -13.37
N LEU A 141 -11.48 -6.57 -13.72
CA LEU A 141 -11.24 -6.09 -15.07
C LEU A 141 -10.04 -6.81 -15.70
N HIS A 142 -8.89 -6.74 -15.08
CA HIS A 142 -7.66 -7.38 -15.55
C HIS A 142 -6.59 -7.39 -14.45
N HIS A 143 -5.59 -8.26 -14.61
CA HIS A 143 -4.39 -8.19 -13.79
C HIS A 143 -3.61 -6.90 -14.06
N ARG A 144 -2.98 -6.37 -13.02
CA ARG A 144 -2.17 -5.16 -13.18
C ARG A 144 -1.03 -5.41 -14.17
N ARG A 145 -0.89 -4.52 -15.16
CA ARG A 145 0.10 -4.65 -16.25
C ARG A 145 1.55 -4.72 -15.77
N LEU A 146 1.89 -4.02 -14.70
CA LEU A 146 3.23 -4.06 -14.10
C LEU A 146 3.19 -5.06 -12.95
N ALA A 147 3.62 -6.28 -13.23
CA ALA A 147 3.72 -7.33 -12.23
C ALA A 147 5.02 -7.23 -11.41
N PRO A 148 5.01 -7.65 -10.14
CA PRO A 148 6.20 -7.74 -9.32
C PRO A 148 7.20 -8.75 -9.92
N PRO A 149 8.51 -8.44 -9.92
CA PRO A 149 9.54 -9.40 -10.33
C PRO A 149 9.77 -10.41 -9.22
N GLU A 150 10.31 -11.58 -9.58
CA GLU A 150 10.73 -12.61 -8.62
C GLU A 150 11.66 -12.04 -7.54
N ASN A 151 12.65 -11.28 -7.95
CA ASN A 151 13.62 -10.64 -7.06
C ASN A 151 13.47 -9.11 -7.14
N LEU A 152 12.60 -8.55 -6.30
CA LEU A 152 12.40 -7.12 -6.20
C LEU A 152 13.59 -6.46 -5.51
N THR A 153 14.04 -5.35 -6.07
CA THR A 153 15.06 -4.48 -5.48
C THR A 153 14.67 -3.02 -5.67
N TRP A 154 15.31 -2.11 -4.96
CA TRP A 154 15.09 -0.68 -5.20
C TRP A 154 15.40 -0.27 -6.66
N LYS A 155 16.28 -0.99 -7.36
CA LYS A 155 16.62 -0.77 -8.78
C LYS A 155 15.49 -1.19 -9.72
N SER A 156 14.64 -2.10 -9.31
CA SER A 156 13.53 -2.63 -10.12
C SER A 156 12.53 -1.52 -10.48
N PHE A 157 12.30 -0.56 -9.59
CA PHE A 157 11.40 0.57 -9.83
C PHE A 157 11.89 1.56 -10.87
N ARG A 158 13.12 1.41 -11.38
CA ARG A 158 13.57 2.10 -12.60
C ARG A 158 12.66 1.80 -13.80
N HIS A 159 12.08 0.61 -13.85
CA HIS A 159 11.18 0.16 -14.92
C HIS A 159 9.70 0.55 -14.71
N GLY A 160 9.43 1.35 -13.72
CA GLY A 160 8.10 1.75 -13.25
C GLY A 160 7.82 1.22 -11.84
N MET A 161 6.68 1.59 -11.27
CA MET A 161 6.24 1.05 -9.98
C MET A 161 5.73 -0.38 -10.16
N LEU A 162 6.62 -1.37 -10.10
CA LEU A 162 6.31 -2.78 -10.36
C LEU A 162 5.41 -3.41 -9.29
N VAL A 163 5.42 -2.86 -8.08
CA VAL A 163 4.53 -3.23 -6.97
C VAL A 163 3.73 -2.00 -6.58
N CYS A 164 2.41 -2.11 -6.49
CA CYS A 164 1.57 -1.04 -5.91
C CYS A 164 1.87 -0.90 -4.41
N HIS A 165 1.69 0.30 -3.86
CA HIS A 165 1.87 0.47 -2.41
C HIS A 165 0.83 -0.31 -1.59
N GLN A 166 -0.36 -0.59 -2.13
CA GLN A 166 -1.39 -1.45 -1.52
C GLN A 166 -1.01 -2.94 -1.50
N ALA A 167 0.02 -3.33 -2.26
CA ALA A 167 0.58 -4.68 -2.27
C ALA A 167 2.02 -4.72 -1.70
N PHE A 168 2.39 -3.71 -0.91
CA PHE A 168 3.71 -3.53 -0.33
C PHE A 168 3.59 -3.48 1.20
N TYR A 169 3.84 -4.60 1.84
CA TYR A 169 3.79 -4.77 3.30
C TYR A 169 5.17 -4.47 3.86
N ALA A 170 5.36 -3.26 4.36
CA ALA A 170 6.63 -2.84 4.95
C ALA A 170 6.71 -3.27 6.42
N ARG A 171 7.85 -3.83 6.84
CA ARG A 171 8.11 -4.07 8.26
C ARG A 171 8.09 -2.73 9.01
N THR A 172 7.42 -2.69 10.14
CA THR A 172 7.06 -1.45 10.85
C THR A 172 8.28 -0.59 11.22
N ASP A 173 9.39 -1.19 11.62
CA ASP A 173 10.62 -0.46 11.93
C ASP A 173 11.19 0.30 10.71
N PHE A 174 11.21 -0.32 9.52
CA PHE A 174 11.60 0.37 8.28
C PHE A 174 10.60 1.45 7.87
N ALA A 175 9.30 1.19 8.05
CA ALA A 175 8.25 2.13 7.71
C ALA A 175 8.33 3.41 8.56
N ILE A 176 8.44 3.27 9.88
CA ILE A 176 8.57 4.39 10.84
C ILE A 176 9.87 5.19 10.58
N ALA A 177 10.98 4.50 10.32
CA ALA A 177 12.26 5.15 10.02
C ALA A 177 12.27 5.90 8.67
N THR A 178 11.25 5.66 7.83
CA THR A 178 11.19 6.18 6.46
C THR A 178 9.87 6.93 6.21
N PRO A 179 9.60 8.10 6.82
CA PRO A 179 8.35 8.82 6.59
C PRO A 179 8.18 9.24 5.13
N TYR A 180 6.93 9.40 4.68
CA TYR A 180 6.62 9.93 3.35
C TYR A 180 7.17 11.35 3.17
N ASN A 181 7.76 11.60 2.01
CA ASN A 181 8.32 12.89 1.66
C ASN A 181 7.25 13.83 1.12
N GLN A 182 6.73 14.70 1.96
CA GLN A 182 5.62 15.63 1.66
C GLN A 182 5.92 16.67 0.57
N LYS A 183 7.17 16.78 0.08
CA LYS A 183 7.46 17.60 -1.11
C LYS A 183 6.83 17.04 -2.39
N TYR A 184 6.46 15.74 -2.39
CA TYR A 184 5.75 15.07 -3.47
C TYR A 184 4.26 15.00 -3.14
N ARG A 185 3.43 15.44 -4.08
CA ARG A 185 1.98 15.45 -3.91
C ARG A 185 1.29 14.20 -4.47
N TYR A 186 1.89 13.56 -5.50
CA TYR A 186 1.28 12.48 -6.26
C TYR A 186 2.11 11.20 -6.34
N SER A 187 3.38 11.23 -5.95
CA SER A 187 4.31 10.12 -6.15
C SER A 187 5.24 9.89 -4.95
N ALA A 188 4.84 10.34 -3.73
CA ALA A 188 5.62 10.06 -2.53
C ALA A 188 5.60 8.58 -2.14
N ASP A 189 4.58 7.83 -2.56
CA ASP A 189 4.50 6.37 -2.43
C ASP A 189 5.64 5.67 -3.19
N VAL A 190 5.94 6.08 -4.42
CA VAL A 190 7.08 5.56 -5.19
C VAL A 190 8.41 5.87 -4.50
N ASP A 191 8.59 7.11 -4.03
CA ASP A 191 9.76 7.54 -3.27
C ASP A 191 9.91 6.72 -1.97
N TRP A 192 8.82 6.50 -1.26
CA TRP A 192 8.77 5.75 0.00
C TRP A 192 9.18 4.29 -0.18
N CYS A 193 8.57 3.58 -1.13
CA CYS A 193 8.94 2.20 -1.45
C CYS A 193 10.42 2.07 -1.83
N ILE A 194 10.95 2.99 -2.66
CA ILE A 194 12.36 2.97 -3.06
C ILE A 194 13.28 3.18 -1.84
N ARG A 195 12.95 4.11 -0.93
CA ARG A 195 13.76 4.39 0.26
C ARG A 195 13.76 3.23 1.24
N ILE A 196 12.62 2.57 1.47
CA ILE A 196 12.54 1.35 2.30
C ILE A 196 13.40 0.24 1.69
N MET A 197 13.25 -0.04 0.39
CA MET A 197 14.07 -1.06 -0.27
C MET A 197 15.56 -0.74 -0.26
N LYS A 198 15.96 0.55 -0.29
CA LYS A 198 17.36 0.95 -0.11
C LYS A 198 17.86 0.72 1.30
N ALA A 199 17.04 1.01 2.30
CA ALA A 199 17.37 0.74 3.71
C ALA A 199 17.55 -0.76 3.94
N ALA A 200 16.61 -1.58 3.46
CA ALA A 200 16.70 -3.03 3.52
C ALA A 200 17.99 -3.58 2.85
N ALA A 201 18.33 -3.08 1.66
CA ALA A 201 19.55 -3.48 0.96
C ALA A 201 20.82 -3.08 1.72
N LYS A 202 20.83 -1.94 2.41
CA LYS A 202 21.97 -1.49 3.23
C LYS A 202 22.19 -2.39 4.45
N GLU A 203 21.11 -2.89 5.02
CA GLU A 203 21.11 -3.77 6.19
C GLU A 203 21.17 -5.27 5.83
N ASN A 204 21.21 -5.61 4.52
CA ASN A 204 21.15 -6.98 4.01
C ASN A 204 19.90 -7.74 4.48
N VAL A 205 18.78 -7.06 4.65
CA VAL A 205 17.50 -7.67 5.00
C VAL A 205 16.73 -8.03 3.72
N PRO A 206 16.21 -9.27 3.60
CA PRO A 206 15.55 -9.73 2.39
C PRO A 206 14.20 -9.04 2.14
N LEU A 207 13.74 -9.11 0.87
CA LEU A 207 12.37 -8.84 0.46
C LEU A 207 11.73 -10.16 0.04
N LEU A 208 10.45 -10.37 0.33
CA LEU A 208 9.73 -11.61 0.07
C LEU A 208 8.62 -11.41 -0.96
N ASN A 209 8.67 -12.14 -2.08
CA ASN A 209 7.54 -12.22 -3.00
C ASN A 209 6.53 -13.25 -2.47
N LEU A 210 5.27 -12.81 -2.33
CA LEU A 210 4.18 -13.65 -1.83
C LEU A 210 3.56 -14.53 -2.94
N HIS A 211 3.86 -14.28 -4.22
CA HIS A 211 3.33 -15.00 -5.38
C HIS A 211 1.81 -15.11 -5.40
N MET A 212 1.12 -14.09 -4.93
CA MET A 212 -0.34 -14.04 -4.89
C MET A 212 -0.84 -12.62 -5.05
N VAL A 213 -2.09 -12.47 -5.50
CA VAL A 213 -2.81 -11.20 -5.46
C VAL A 213 -3.14 -10.88 -4.00
N VAL A 214 -2.74 -9.70 -3.54
CA VAL A 214 -2.93 -9.25 -2.15
C VAL A 214 -3.77 -8.00 -2.02
N ALA A 215 -4.09 -7.34 -3.14
CA ALA A 215 -4.95 -6.17 -3.17
C ALA A 215 -5.72 -6.08 -4.50
N ASN A 216 -6.97 -5.65 -4.43
CA ASN A 216 -7.77 -5.19 -5.55
C ASN A 216 -7.74 -3.66 -5.59
N TYR A 217 -7.28 -3.10 -6.70
CA TYR A 217 -7.17 -1.67 -6.94
C TYR A 217 -8.34 -1.19 -7.80
N THR A 218 -9.07 -0.19 -7.33
CA THR A 218 -10.18 0.41 -8.08
C THR A 218 -9.65 1.44 -9.09
N GLU A 219 -9.96 1.27 -10.39
CA GLU A 219 -9.37 2.02 -11.50
C GLU A 219 -9.64 3.54 -11.44
N GLU A 220 -10.71 3.98 -10.80
CA GLU A 220 -11.19 5.38 -10.77
C GLU A 220 -10.48 6.28 -9.75
N GLY A 221 -9.25 5.94 -9.33
CA GLY A 221 -8.50 6.66 -8.28
C GLY A 221 -7.99 8.04 -8.70
N GLN A 222 -7.55 8.84 -7.71
CA GLN A 222 -7.02 10.22 -7.84
C GLN A 222 -5.89 10.37 -8.87
N THR A 223 -5.13 9.33 -9.13
CA THR A 223 -4.02 9.33 -10.11
C THR A 223 -4.51 9.52 -11.54
N THR A 224 -5.74 9.11 -11.84
CA THR A 224 -6.35 9.28 -13.17
C THR A 224 -6.69 10.74 -13.44
N LEU A 225 -7.15 11.48 -12.43
CA LEU A 225 -7.53 12.89 -12.54
C LEU A 225 -6.33 13.82 -12.72
N HIS A 226 -5.16 13.49 -12.17
CA HIS A 226 -3.93 14.31 -12.17
C HIS A 226 -2.77 13.61 -12.89
N HIS A 227 -3.07 12.95 -14.00
CA HIS A 227 -2.10 12.07 -14.68
C HIS A 227 -0.80 12.78 -15.10
N ARG A 228 -0.88 14.00 -15.67
CA ARG A 228 0.31 14.75 -16.12
C ARG A 228 1.21 15.19 -14.98
N GLU A 229 0.63 15.73 -13.93
CA GLU A 229 1.33 16.18 -12.73
C GLU A 229 2.02 14.99 -12.03
N SER A 230 1.33 13.87 -11.92
CA SER A 230 1.86 12.62 -11.38
C SER A 230 3.05 12.09 -12.19
N LEU A 231 2.99 12.13 -13.53
CA LEU A 231 4.11 11.73 -14.40
C LEU A 231 5.33 12.63 -14.22
N LEU A 232 5.14 13.95 -14.17
CA LEU A 232 6.23 14.90 -13.94
C LEU A 232 6.88 14.72 -12.57
N GLU A 233 6.08 14.47 -11.56
CA GLU A 233 6.59 14.24 -10.23
C GLU A 233 7.31 12.89 -10.13
N ARG A 234 6.78 11.84 -10.73
CA ARG A 234 7.44 10.53 -10.86
C ARG A 234 8.81 10.66 -11.56
N TYR A 235 8.90 11.48 -12.59
CA TYR A 235 10.19 11.80 -13.22
C TYR A 235 11.18 12.42 -12.20
N LYS A 236 10.72 13.36 -11.36
CA LYS A 236 11.56 13.98 -10.32
C LYS A 236 12.01 12.95 -9.27
N VAL A 237 11.11 12.08 -8.82
CA VAL A 237 11.41 10.97 -7.91
C VAL A 237 12.46 10.05 -8.52
N MET A 238 12.23 9.55 -9.73
CA MET A 238 13.17 8.65 -10.41
C MET A 238 14.53 9.31 -10.62
N LYS A 239 14.55 10.58 -11.02
CA LYS A 239 15.79 11.35 -11.19
C LYS A 239 16.60 11.46 -9.88
N SER A 240 15.93 11.60 -8.74
CA SER A 240 16.60 11.69 -7.43
C SER A 240 17.22 10.35 -7.00
N HIS A 241 16.63 9.22 -7.42
CA HIS A 241 17.09 7.90 -7.04
C HIS A 241 18.05 7.24 -8.03
N TYR A 242 17.89 7.49 -9.35
CA TYR A 242 18.59 6.79 -10.43
C TYR A 242 19.46 7.69 -11.31
N GLY A 243 19.47 9.01 -11.04
CA GLY A 243 20.22 9.99 -11.81
C GLY A 243 19.51 10.44 -13.09
N ARG A 244 20.00 11.55 -13.68
CA ARG A 244 19.36 12.22 -14.82
C ARG A 244 19.37 11.38 -16.09
N VAL A 245 20.53 10.79 -16.42
CA VAL A 245 20.74 10.05 -17.68
C VAL A 245 19.87 8.80 -17.72
N SER A 246 19.95 7.96 -16.69
CA SER A 246 19.16 6.74 -16.59
C SER A 246 17.64 7.03 -16.63
N THR A 247 17.19 8.04 -15.89
CA THR A 247 15.77 8.44 -15.86
C THR A 247 15.28 8.92 -17.22
N PHE A 248 16.08 9.73 -17.93
CA PHE A 248 15.73 10.20 -19.27
C PHE A 248 15.49 9.04 -20.24
N PHE A 249 16.46 8.11 -20.36
CA PHE A 249 16.31 6.96 -21.26
C PHE A 249 15.12 6.07 -20.88
N MET A 250 14.87 5.86 -19.60
CA MET A 250 13.70 5.07 -19.15
C MET A 250 12.37 5.75 -19.52
N HIS A 251 12.27 7.08 -19.42
CA HIS A 251 11.05 7.78 -19.82
C HIS A 251 10.85 7.79 -21.33
N CYS A 252 11.92 7.89 -22.12
CA CYS A 252 11.84 7.64 -23.57
C CYS A 252 11.31 6.25 -23.87
N TRP A 253 11.80 5.22 -23.18
CA TRP A 253 11.31 3.85 -23.30
C TRP A 253 9.83 3.73 -22.91
N PHE A 254 9.38 4.39 -21.83
CA PHE A 254 7.96 4.37 -21.42
C PHE A 254 7.08 5.00 -22.52
N ALA A 255 7.52 6.11 -23.13
CA ALA A 255 6.79 6.74 -24.23
C ALA A 255 6.70 5.80 -25.45
N VAL A 256 7.80 5.17 -25.87
CA VAL A 256 7.81 4.18 -26.95
C VAL A 256 6.86 3.02 -26.64
N ARG A 257 6.95 2.45 -25.42
CA ARG A 257 6.08 1.35 -25.01
C ARG A 257 4.59 1.70 -24.96
N SER A 258 4.24 2.98 -24.80
CA SER A 258 2.84 3.43 -24.82
C SER A 258 2.27 3.57 -26.23
N ILE A 259 3.14 3.73 -27.26
CA ILE A 259 2.75 3.88 -28.66
C ILE A 259 2.67 2.52 -29.38
N VAL A 260 3.49 1.56 -28.98
CA VAL A 260 3.56 0.22 -29.60
C VAL A 260 2.44 -0.72 -29.12
N LYS A 261 1.49 -0.21 -28.38
CA LYS A 261 0.21 -0.84 -28.02
C LYS A 261 -0.87 -0.34 -28.98
#